data_d5f0d62927d6155b6c974f9f886ddb8c
#
_entry.id   d5f0d62927d6155b6c974f9f886ddb8c
#
_cell.length_a   1.000
_cell.length_b   1.000
_cell.length_c   1.000
_cell.angle_alpha   90.00
_cell.angle_beta   90.00
_cell.angle_gamma   90.00
#
_symmetry.space_group_name_H-M   'P 1'
#
loop_
_entity.id
_entity.type
_entity.pdbx_description
1 polymer ?
#
loop_
_entity_poly.entity_id
_entity_poly.type
_entity_poly.pdbx_seq_one_letter_code
_entity_poly.pdbx_strand_id
1 'polypeptide(L)'
;GSEMCIRDRLGSDRVADAVAALHEYQPPIVIIDMGTATTLSVIDEQRRHIGGMIAPGVGISMNALTEKTAQLPKISLDPPKRCIGSNTVECMKSGILYGAAGCIDGLLDRIEEELGETPTFLATGGLSEFIIPHCRHKIVLDNLLLLKGLQLIYQKNMEA
;
A
#
# COMPACT_ATOMS: atom_id res chain seq x y z
N GLY A 1 23.21 9.46 13.85
CA GLY A 1 21.81 9.18 13.97
C GLY A 1 21.05 9.65 12.74
N SER A 2 20.53 8.70 11.96
CA SER A 2 19.60 9.04 10.90
C SER A 2 18.28 9.42 11.56
N GLU A 3 18.13 10.68 11.89
CA GLU A 3 16.85 11.19 12.34
C GLU A 3 15.94 11.25 11.14
N MET A 4 15.04 10.28 11.08
CA MET A 4 13.88 10.39 10.21
C MET A 4 13.09 11.58 10.74
N CYS A 5 13.04 12.67 9.98
CA CYS A 5 12.27 13.85 10.32
C CYS A 5 10.77 13.49 10.18
N ILE A 6 10.26 12.83 11.21
CA ILE A 6 8.85 12.47 11.32
C ILE A 6 8.15 13.71 11.85
N ARG A 7 7.47 14.41 10.97
CA ARG A 7 6.57 15.47 11.41
C ARG A 7 5.44 14.83 12.22
N ASP A 8 5.03 15.50 13.30
CA ASP A 8 4.07 15.10 14.35
C ASP A 8 2.68 14.61 13.91
N ARG A 9 2.49 14.26 12.63
CA ARG A 9 1.19 13.89 12.05
C ARG A 9 1.14 12.49 11.45
N LEU A 10 2.21 11.73 11.51
CA LEU A 10 2.19 10.34 11.07
C LEU A 10 1.68 9.45 12.18
N GLY A 11 0.73 8.58 11.88
CA GLY A 11 0.31 7.55 12.80
C GLY A 11 1.48 6.64 13.18
N SER A 12 1.46 6.08 14.39
CA SER A 12 2.50 5.21 14.92
C SER A 12 2.82 4.02 14.00
N ASP A 13 1.82 3.49 13.28
CA ASP A 13 1.98 2.37 12.37
C ASP A 13 2.83 2.75 11.15
N ARG A 14 2.65 3.95 10.60
CA ARG A 14 3.46 4.45 9.48
C ARG A 14 4.92 4.66 9.88
N VAL A 15 5.15 5.09 11.12
CA VAL A 15 6.50 5.23 11.67
C VAL A 15 7.18 3.87 11.76
N ALA A 16 6.49 2.87 12.29
CA ALA A 16 7.02 1.52 12.42
C ALA A 16 7.33 0.90 11.05
N ASP A 17 6.44 1.05 10.09
CA ASP A 17 6.67 0.59 8.71
C ASP A 17 7.91 1.25 8.09
N ALA A 18 8.07 2.55 8.29
CA ALA A 18 9.22 3.29 7.76
C ALA A 18 10.54 2.86 8.41
N VAL A 19 10.54 2.61 9.73
CA VAL A 19 11.72 2.11 10.45
C VAL A 19 12.15 0.75 9.89
N ALA A 20 11.21 -0.18 9.72
CA ALA A 20 11.49 -1.50 9.16
C ALA A 20 12.00 -1.40 7.72
N ALA A 21 11.36 -0.59 6.89
CA ALA A 21 11.73 -0.41 5.50
C ALA A 21 13.16 0.14 5.37
N LEU A 22 13.51 1.14 6.15
CA LEU A 22 14.85 1.72 6.16
C LEU A 22 15.93 0.79 6.72
N HIS A 23 15.54 -0.19 7.52
CA HIS A 23 16.46 -1.20 8.04
C HIS A 23 16.81 -2.27 6.99
N GLU A 24 15.84 -2.66 6.16
CA GLU A 24 16.00 -3.80 5.24
C GLU A 24 16.23 -3.40 3.78
N TYR A 25 15.79 -2.21 3.36
CA TYR A 25 15.77 -1.82 1.95
C TYR A 25 16.52 -0.51 1.71
N GLN A 26 16.99 -0.34 0.49
CA GLN A 26 17.69 0.88 0.09
C GLN A 26 16.72 1.98 -0.33
N PRO A 27 16.85 3.21 0.22
CA PRO A 27 16.06 4.34 -0.25
C PRO A 27 16.49 4.80 -1.66
N PRO A 28 15.63 5.50 -2.42
CA PRO A 28 14.28 5.89 -2.00
C PRO A 28 13.32 4.71 -1.94
N ILE A 29 12.33 4.80 -1.05
CA ILE A 29 11.36 3.73 -0.77
C ILE A 29 9.95 4.31 -0.83
N VAL A 30 9.04 3.56 -1.44
CA VAL A 30 7.60 3.80 -1.34
C VAL A 30 6.96 2.64 -0.60
N ILE A 31 6.27 2.93 0.48
CA ILE A 31 5.53 1.93 1.26
C ILE A 31 4.04 2.06 0.93
N ILE A 32 3.46 0.99 0.44
CA ILE A 32 2.03 0.88 0.11
C ILE A 32 1.38 0.06 1.21
N ASP A 33 0.57 0.69 2.04
CA ASP A 33 -0.20 0.01 3.08
C ASP A 33 -1.64 -0.15 2.63
N MET A 34 -2.06 -1.38 2.42
CA MET A 34 -3.39 -1.74 1.94
C MET A 34 -4.28 -2.23 3.09
N GLY A 35 -4.65 -1.30 3.96
CA GLY A 35 -5.61 -1.51 5.05
C GLY A 35 -7.01 -1.03 4.66
N THR A 36 -7.71 -0.38 5.60
CA THR A 36 -9.02 0.23 5.36
C THR A 36 -8.96 1.26 4.24
N ALA A 37 -7.98 2.14 4.27
CA ALA A 37 -7.57 2.97 3.14
C ALA A 37 -6.27 2.42 2.58
N THR A 38 -5.97 2.75 1.34
CA THR A 38 -4.64 2.51 0.75
C THR A 38 -3.81 3.77 0.93
N THR A 39 -2.71 3.64 1.66
CA THR A 39 -1.79 4.76 1.88
C THR A 39 -0.45 4.48 1.23
N LEU A 40 0.15 5.51 0.65
CA LEU A 40 1.51 5.45 0.12
C LEU A 40 2.36 6.45 0.90
N SER A 41 3.50 6.00 1.40
CA SER A 41 4.47 6.83 2.10
C SER A 41 5.77 6.83 1.33
N VAL A 42 6.34 8.01 1.09
CA VAL A 42 7.55 8.17 0.29
C VAL A 42 8.72 8.60 1.17
N ILE A 43 9.79 7.83 1.10
CA ILE A 43 11.04 8.07 1.81
C ILE A 43 12.11 8.38 0.76
N ASP A 44 12.75 9.54 0.86
CA ASP A 44 13.77 9.98 -0.10
C ASP A 44 15.14 9.32 0.12
N GLU A 45 16.08 9.61 -0.76
CA GLU A 45 17.45 9.10 -0.66
C GLU A 45 18.17 9.51 0.64
N GLN A 46 17.78 10.64 1.22
CA GLN A 46 18.32 11.11 2.50
C GLN A 46 17.61 10.49 3.70
N ARG A 47 16.81 9.44 3.48
CA ARG A 47 16.08 8.70 4.53
C ARG A 47 15.03 9.55 5.25
N ARG A 48 14.46 10.53 4.56
CA ARG A 48 13.41 11.41 5.12
C ARG A 48 12.06 11.03 4.55
N HIS A 49 11.05 10.99 5.39
CA HIS A 49 9.67 10.88 4.95
C HIS A 49 9.23 12.23 4.36
N ILE A 50 9.02 12.28 3.05
CA ILE A 50 8.70 13.52 2.33
C ILE A 50 7.21 13.73 2.06
N GLY A 51 6.40 12.73 2.34
CA GLY A 51 4.96 12.80 2.11
C GLY A 51 4.40 11.49 1.59
N GLY A 52 3.24 11.55 0.97
CA GLY A 52 2.60 10.37 0.42
C GLY A 52 1.22 10.66 -0.13
N MET A 53 0.43 9.60 -0.26
CA MET A 53 -0.91 9.65 -0.81
C MET A 53 -1.86 8.81 0.06
N ILE A 54 -3.12 9.18 0.06
CA ILE A 54 -4.20 8.40 0.67
C ILE A 54 -5.27 8.20 -0.39
N ALA A 55 -5.59 6.96 -0.67
CA ALA A 55 -6.64 6.60 -1.63
C ALA A 55 -7.68 5.69 -0.96
N PRO A 56 -8.91 5.64 -1.49
CA PRO A 56 -9.89 4.68 -1.01
C PRO A 56 -9.33 3.25 -1.13
N GLY A 57 -9.43 2.46 -0.06
CA GLY A 57 -9.02 1.06 -0.08
C GLY A 57 -10.02 0.17 -0.79
N VAL A 58 -9.61 -1.06 -1.06
CA VAL A 58 -10.46 -2.08 -1.70
C VAL A 58 -11.72 -2.34 -0.88
N GLY A 59 -11.59 -2.43 0.45
CA GLY A 59 -12.73 -2.62 1.34
C GLY A 59 -13.75 -1.49 1.26
N ILE A 60 -13.28 -0.24 1.28
CA ILE A 60 -14.14 0.95 1.12
C ILE A 60 -14.83 0.93 -0.25
N SER A 61 -14.10 0.61 -1.30
CA SER A 61 -14.64 0.56 -2.66
C SER A 61 -15.73 -0.52 -2.81
N MET A 62 -15.51 -1.70 -2.26
CA MET A 62 -16.50 -2.78 -2.24
C MET A 62 -17.76 -2.36 -1.47
N ASN A 63 -17.60 -1.80 -0.28
CA ASN A 63 -18.73 -1.35 0.54
C ASN A 63 -19.50 -0.23 -0.16
N ALA A 64 -18.81 0.73 -0.78
CA ALA A 64 -19.46 1.80 -1.53
C ALA A 64 -20.33 1.28 -2.66
N LEU A 65 -19.86 0.27 -3.40
CA LEU A 65 -20.65 -0.36 -4.47
C LEU A 65 -21.89 -1.11 -3.94
N THR A 66 -21.75 -1.82 -2.84
CA THR A 66 -22.85 -2.61 -2.27
C THR A 66 -23.85 -1.76 -1.47
N GLU A 67 -23.41 -0.70 -0.78
CA GLU A 67 -24.27 0.19 0.00
C GLU A 67 -25.02 1.22 -0.84
N LYS A 68 -24.35 1.75 -1.88
CA LYS A 68 -24.92 2.80 -2.74
C LYS A 68 -25.80 2.26 -3.86
N THR A 69 -25.72 0.96 -4.15
CA THR A 69 -26.51 0.30 -5.19
C THR A 69 -27.18 -0.92 -4.56
N ALA A 70 -28.47 -0.77 -4.21
CA ALA A 70 -29.26 -1.81 -3.56
C ALA A 70 -29.34 -3.13 -4.35
N GLN A 71 -28.91 -3.14 -5.61
CA GLN A 71 -28.99 -4.29 -6.51
C GLN A 71 -27.68 -5.05 -6.69
N LEU A 72 -26.56 -4.55 -6.16
CA LEU A 72 -25.27 -5.22 -6.32
C LEU A 72 -25.01 -6.17 -5.13
N PRO A 73 -24.67 -7.44 -5.39
CA PRO A 73 -24.41 -8.41 -4.34
C PRO A 73 -23.08 -8.15 -3.64
N LYS A 74 -22.93 -8.69 -2.43
CA LYS A 74 -21.61 -8.80 -1.81
C LYS A 74 -20.77 -9.81 -2.58
N ILE A 75 -19.50 -9.47 -2.81
CA ILE A 75 -18.57 -10.32 -3.53
C ILE A 75 -17.35 -10.65 -2.66
N SER A 76 -16.69 -11.77 -3.00
CA SER A 76 -15.41 -12.15 -2.42
C SER A 76 -14.25 -11.53 -3.24
N LEU A 77 -13.06 -11.46 -2.64
CA LEU A 77 -11.85 -10.90 -3.27
C LEU A 77 -11.09 -11.90 -4.15
N ASP A 78 -11.61 -13.10 -4.35
CA ASP A 78 -11.00 -14.05 -5.28
C ASP A 78 -11.00 -13.48 -6.70
N PRO A 79 -9.92 -13.71 -7.48
CA PRO A 79 -9.82 -13.12 -8.81
C PRO A 79 -10.89 -13.65 -9.76
N PRO A 80 -11.38 -12.80 -10.67
CA PRO A 80 -12.30 -13.23 -11.71
C PRO A 80 -11.59 -14.14 -12.69
N LYS A 81 -12.35 -14.95 -13.45
CA LYS A 81 -11.81 -15.83 -14.47
C LYS A 81 -11.17 -15.07 -15.64
N ARG A 82 -11.69 -13.88 -15.93
CA ARG A 82 -11.23 -13.02 -17.03
C ARG A 82 -11.35 -11.56 -16.62
N CYS A 83 -10.52 -10.71 -17.22
CA CYS A 83 -10.61 -9.26 -17.01
C CYS A 83 -11.97 -8.70 -17.43
N ILE A 84 -12.52 -9.15 -18.56
CA ILE A 84 -13.84 -8.74 -19.01
C ILE A 84 -14.86 -9.69 -18.41
N GLY A 85 -15.62 -9.22 -17.41
CA GLY A 85 -16.68 -9.99 -16.80
C GLY A 85 -17.89 -10.17 -17.69
N SER A 86 -18.57 -11.31 -17.58
CA SER A 86 -19.76 -11.64 -18.37
C SER A 86 -21.06 -11.64 -17.55
N ASN A 87 -20.99 -11.39 -16.27
CA ASN A 87 -22.13 -11.23 -15.37
C ASN A 87 -21.80 -10.19 -14.30
N THR A 88 -22.77 -9.76 -13.52
CA THR A 88 -22.61 -8.69 -12.53
C THR A 88 -21.50 -8.99 -11.52
N VAL A 89 -21.46 -10.21 -10.96
CA VAL A 89 -20.44 -10.60 -9.96
C VAL A 89 -19.03 -10.53 -10.57
N GLU A 90 -18.85 -11.11 -11.75
CA GLU A 90 -17.54 -11.08 -12.44
C GLU A 90 -17.13 -9.65 -12.84
N CYS A 91 -18.07 -8.83 -13.25
CA CYS A 91 -17.82 -7.42 -13.57
C CYS A 91 -17.36 -6.65 -12.32
N MET A 92 -18.00 -6.88 -11.18
CA MET A 92 -17.64 -6.25 -9.91
C MET A 92 -16.25 -6.69 -9.43
N LYS A 93 -15.99 -7.99 -9.44
CA LYS A 93 -14.67 -8.55 -9.08
C LYS A 93 -13.57 -7.98 -9.94
N SER A 94 -13.78 -7.96 -11.24
CA SER A 94 -12.82 -7.43 -12.20
C SER A 94 -12.55 -5.93 -11.97
N GLY A 95 -13.60 -5.14 -11.85
CA GLY A 95 -13.49 -3.70 -11.65
C GLY A 95 -12.77 -3.34 -10.34
N ILE A 96 -13.09 -4.04 -9.25
CA ILE A 96 -12.45 -3.80 -7.94
C ILE A 96 -10.98 -4.24 -7.96
N LEU A 97 -10.70 -5.45 -8.42
CA LEU A 97 -9.35 -6.00 -8.43
C LEU A 97 -8.41 -5.22 -9.36
N TYR A 98 -8.77 -5.16 -10.63
CA TYR A 98 -7.93 -4.49 -11.63
C TYR A 98 -7.99 -2.97 -11.52
N GLY A 99 -9.09 -2.42 -11.02
CA GLY A 99 -9.19 -1.00 -10.69
C GLY A 99 -8.22 -0.62 -9.56
N ALA A 100 -8.13 -1.42 -8.50
CA ALA A 100 -7.18 -1.20 -7.42
C ALA A 100 -5.73 -1.36 -7.91
N ALA A 101 -5.43 -2.42 -8.66
CA ALA A 101 -4.10 -2.63 -9.22
C ALA A 101 -3.69 -1.50 -10.16
N GLY A 102 -4.59 -1.08 -11.06
CA GLY A 102 -4.36 0.03 -11.97
C GLY A 102 -4.18 1.37 -11.26
N CYS A 103 -4.94 1.60 -10.18
CA CYS A 103 -4.76 2.79 -9.34
C CYS A 103 -3.35 2.82 -8.73
N ILE A 104 -2.92 1.73 -8.14
CA ILE A 104 -1.57 1.63 -7.56
C ILE A 104 -0.50 1.87 -8.63
N ASP A 105 -0.56 1.16 -9.76
CA ASP A 105 0.40 1.34 -10.84
C ASP A 105 0.46 2.78 -11.32
N GLY A 106 -0.68 3.42 -11.51
CA GLY A 106 -0.75 4.82 -11.95
C GLY A 106 -0.19 5.80 -10.92
N LEU A 107 -0.38 5.54 -9.63
CA LEU A 107 0.21 6.36 -8.56
C LEU A 107 1.72 6.17 -8.50
N LEU A 108 2.22 4.94 -8.66
CA LEU A 108 3.65 4.66 -8.67
C LEU A 108 4.36 5.30 -9.86
N ASP A 109 3.73 5.31 -11.04
CA ASP A 109 4.25 6.02 -12.22
C ASP A 109 4.48 7.51 -11.91
N ARG A 110 3.52 8.15 -11.27
CA ARG A 110 3.62 9.58 -10.91
C ARG A 110 4.70 9.85 -9.87
N ILE A 111 4.85 8.95 -8.92
CA ILE A 111 5.92 9.06 -7.90
C ILE A 111 7.30 8.93 -8.57
N GLU A 112 7.47 7.96 -9.47
CA GLU A 112 8.72 7.81 -10.23
C GLU A 112 9.06 9.06 -11.03
N GLU A 113 8.07 9.62 -11.72
CA GLU A 113 8.26 10.87 -12.49
C GLU A 113 8.71 12.03 -11.60
N GLU A 114 8.07 12.19 -10.43
CA GLU A 114 8.40 13.27 -9.50
C GLU A 114 9.78 13.09 -8.85
N LEU A 115 10.14 11.86 -8.48
CA LEU A 115 11.45 11.56 -7.89
C LEU A 115 12.58 11.57 -8.94
N GLY A 116 12.27 11.34 -10.19
CA GLY A 116 13.27 11.24 -11.27
C GLY A 116 14.08 9.93 -11.24
N GLU A 117 13.65 8.97 -10.44
CA GLU A 117 14.29 7.66 -10.30
C GLU A 117 13.27 6.60 -9.84
N THR A 118 13.62 5.33 -9.98
CA THR A 118 12.77 4.22 -9.54
C THR A 118 13.07 3.87 -8.09
N PRO A 119 12.14 4.11 -7.16
CA PRO A 119 12.32 3.70 -5.76
C PRO A 119 12.10 2.20 -5.59
N THR A 120 12.43 1.70 -4.40
CA THR A 120 11.99 0.37 -3.96
C THR A 120 10.52 0.47 -3.56
N PHE A 121 9.66 -0.34 -4.17
CA PHE A 121 8.25 -0.41 -3.83
C PHE A 121 8.00 -1.56 -2.88
N LEU A 122 7.45 -1.27 -1.70
CA LEU A 122 7.07 -2.24 -0.69
C LEU A 122 5.57 -2.18 -0.47
N ALA A 123 4.93 -3.32 -0.33
CA ALA A 123 3.52 -3.40 0.02
C ALA A 123 3.31 -4.21 1.29
N THR A 124 2.41 -3.73 2.11
CA THR A 124 1.98 -4.36 3.37
C THR A 124 0.48 -4.16 3.55
N GLY A 125 -0.08 -4.74 4.58
CA GLY A 125 -1.51 -4.67 4.88
C GLY A 125 -2.27 -5.92 4.43
N GLY A 126 -3.42 -6.16 5.05
CA GLY A 126 -4.16 -7.41 4.90
C GLY A 126 -4.70 -7.71 3.51
N LEU A 127 -4.86 -6.69 2.65
CA LEU A 127 -5.40 -6.84 1.30
C LEU A 127 -4.31 -6.83 0.22
N SER A 128 -3.05 -6.60 0.59
CA SER A 128 -1.96 -6.46 -0.36
C SER A 128 -1.73 -7.74 -1.19
N GLU A 129 -1.79 -8.90 -0.58
CA GLU A 129 -1.55 -10.18 -1.27
C GLU A 129 -2.60 -10.49 -2.36
N PHE A 130 -3.81 -9.90 -2.27
CA PHE A 130 -4.84 -10.08 -3.28
C PHE A 130 -4.67 -9.14 -4.49
N ILE A 131 -4.08 -7.97 -4.29
CA ILE A 131 -4.02 -6.90 -5.29
C ILE A 131 -2.66 -6.81 -5.96
N ILE A 132 -1.58 -6.85 -5.18
CA ILE A 132 -0.22 -6.63 -5.67
C ILE A 132 0.20 -7.59 -6.79
N PRO A 133 -0.17 -8.89 -6.77
CA PRO A 133 0.16 -9.79 -7.89
C PRO A 133 -0.40 -9.35 -9.25
N HIS A 134 -1.43 -8.49 -9.26
CA HIS A 134 -2.06 -7.98 -10.47
C HIS A 134 -1.51 -6.61 -10.90
N CYS A 135 -0.60 -6.04 -10.13
CA CYS A 135 0.11 -4.81 -10.51
C CYS A 135 1.19 -5.12 -11.56
N ARG A 136 1.49 -4.13 -12.38
CA ARG A 136 2.55 -4.22 -13.41
C ARG A 136 3.92 -3.81 -12.88
N HIS A 137 3.95 -2.94 -11.87
CA HIS A 137 5.19 -2.59 -11.18
C HIS A 137 5.72 -3.77 -10.38
N LYS A 138 7.05 -3.82 -10.23
CA LYS A 138 7.70 -4.76 -9.33
C LYS A 138 7.58 -4.25 -7.90
N ILE A 139 6.76 -4.92 -7.11
CA ILE A 139 6.46 -4.53 -5.73
C ILE A 139 6.78 -5.70 -4.82
N VAL A 140 7.57 -5.46 -3.79
CA VAL A 140 7.91 -6.47 -2.77
C VAL A 140 6.80 -6.53 -1.74
N LEU A 141 6.23 -7.72 -1.51
CA LEU A 141 5.27 -7.95 -0.44
C LEU A 141 6.00 -8.23 0.86
N ASP A 142 5.70 -7.45 1.89
CA ASP A 142 6.22 -7.66 3.23
C ASP A 142 5.11 -7.45 4.27
N ASN A 143 4.37 -8.52 4.55
CA ASN A 143 3.26 -8.49 5.50
C ASN A 143 3.70 -8.38 6.97
N LEU A 144 4.99 -8.50 7.24
CA LEU A 144 5.55 -8.41 8.59
C LEU A 144 6.19 -7.04 8.86
N LEU A 145 6.07 -6.10 7.93
CA LEU A 145 6.75 -4.80 8.02
C LEU A 145 6.47 -4.07 9.33
N LEU A 146 5.20 -3.97 9.71
CA LEU A 146 4.78 -3.33 10.96
C LEU A 146 5.40 -4.02 12.19
N LEU A 147 5.32 -5.34 12.27
CA LEU A 147 5.88 -6.11 13.38
C LEU A 147 7.39 -5.95 13.48
N LYS A 148 8.09 -5.98 12.36
CA LYS A 148 9.53 -5.74 12.30
C LYS A 148 9.89 -4.34 12.79
N GLY A 149 9.13 -3.34 12.39
CA GLY A 149 9.33 -1.96 12.83
C GLY A 149 9.10 -1.78 14.31
N LEU A 150 8.04 -2.35 14.86
CA LEU A 150 7.74 -2.32 16.30
C LEU A 150 8.83 -3.02 17.10
N GLN A 151 9.34 -4.15 16.62
CA GLN A 151 10.44 -4.87 17.27
C GLN A 151 11.72 -4.04 17.29
N LEU A 152 12.07 -3.39 16.19
CA LEU A 152 13.25 -2.52 16.11
C LEU A 152 13.14 -1.32 17.05
N ILE A 153 11.98 -0.69 17.14
CA ILE A 153 11.71 0.43 18.06
C ILE A 153 11.82 -0.05 19.50
N TYR A 154 11.24 -1.20 19.82
CA TYR A 154 11.33 -1.78 21.17
C TYR A 154 12.77 -2.06 21.57
N GLN A 155 13.56 -2.70 20.72
CA GLN A 155 14.97 -2.99 20.97
C GLN A 155 15.77 -1.71 21.19
N LYS A 156 15.57 -0.69 20.39
CA LYS A 156 16.24 0.61 20.53
C LYS A 156 15.91 1.28 21.86
N ASN A 157 14.66 1.20 22.31
CA ASN A 157 14.25 1.77 23.59
C ASN A 157 14.81 1.00 24.79
N MET A 158 15.05 -0.29 24.65
CA MET A 158 15.64 -1.12 25.70
C MET A 158 17.16 -0.91 25.85
N GLU A 159 17.83 -0.46 24.78
CA GLU A 159 19.27 -0.16 24.76
C GLU A 159 19.61 1.26 25.25
N ALA A 160 18.60 2.09 25.44
CA ALA A 160 18.76 3.49 25.84
C ALA A 160 18.91 3.63 27.39
#